data_d8ba1e909530ad17b0a4847d205f8d7f
#
_entry.id   d8ba1e909530ad17b0a4847d205f8d7f
#
_cell.length_a   1.000
_cell.length_b   1.000
_cell.length_c   1.000
_cell.angle_alpha   90.00
_cell.angle_beta   90.00
_cell.angle_gamma   90.00
#
_symmetry.space_group_name_H-M   'P 1'
#
loop_
_entity.id
_entity.type
_entity.pdbx_description
1 polymer ?
#
loop_
_entity_poly.entity_id
_entity_poly.type
_entity_poly.pdbx_seq_one_letter_code
_entity_poly.pdbx_strand_id
1 'polypeptide(L)'
;MNETKKITTKKLLSWFASILFPMFAIAVGCFLLFADAVFNLAFAVTYVIVPMVSIALLALIIFEVKKALPKVILSVLVLIAFVVSFLFSSAVGTFEMLAHKQNTEIGERYTEVCEAFVSMPTLEEVGNYTKVEHYDYFSSCFGIFTCDADTLIVHYDSTEYQEQKNLLDSKYVFQKVEMTSCGYTCNPFAKINDYSFRVLDINEEYGLEIDYPKRLVFIATNDQDNSISYTAFYNDDLDYIESLEEFLLNDCGWKHIII
;
A
#
# COMPACT_ATOMS: atom_id res chain seq x y z
N MET A 1 54.87 14.81 31.77
CA MET A 1 54.84 15.28 30.38
C MET A 1 53.88 14.43 29.61
N ASN A 2 52.64 14.94 29.43
CA ASN A 2 51.53 14.20 28.87
C ASN A 2 51.70 14.10 27.34
N GLU A 3 52.01 12.90 26.83
CA GLU A 3 51.80 12.58 25.43
C GLU A 3 50.32 12.47 25.14
N THR A 4 49.69 13.55 24.74
CA THR A 4 48.39 13.50 24.10
C THR A 4 48.52 12.70 22.82
N LYS A 5 48.09 11.42 22.84
CA LYS A 5 47.98 10.59 21.67
C LYS A 5 47.12 11.30 20.62
N LYS A 6 47.73 11.88 19.59
CA LYS A 6 47.06 12.37 18.39
C LYS A 6 46.29 11.23 17.79
N ILE A 7 44.96 11.18 18.08
CA ILE A 7 44.03 10.26 17.40
C ILE A 7 44.06 10.65 15.93
N THR A 8 44.65 9.83 15.09
CA THR A 8 44.73 10.10 13.64
C THR A 8 43.31 10.13 13.09
N THR A 9 43.02 11.08 12.22
CA THR A 9 41.69 11.30 11.58
C THR A 9 41.12 9.99 10.98
N LYS A 10 42.00 9.11 10.48
CA LYS A 10 41.63 7.76 10.01
C LYS A 10 41.06 6.86 11.11
N LYS A 11 41.57 6.95 12.33
CA LYS A 11 41.07 6.17 13.47
C LYS A 11 39.71 6.67 13.94
N LEU A 12 39.52 7.98 13.93
CA LEU A 12 38.26 8.63 14.28
C LEU A 12 37.18 8.29 13.23
N LEU A 13 37.51 8.34 11.94
CA LEU A 13 36.59 8.01 10.85
C LEU A 13 36.18 6.53 10.88
N SER A 14 37.14 5.63 11.14
CA SER A 14 36.85 4.20 11.29
C SER A 14 35.96 3.91 12.50
N TRP A 15 36.17 4.62 13.61
CA TRP A 15 35.31 4.50 14.79
C TRP A 15 33.90 5.03 14.52
N PHE A 16 33.81 6.18 13.88
CA PHE A 16 32.52 6.77 13.50
C PHE A 16 31.73 5.88 12.55
N ALA A 17 32.35 5.35 11.52
CA ALA A 17 31.69 4.43 10.58
C ALA A 17 31.24 3.13 11.27
N SER A 18 32.05 2.60 12.19
CA SER A 18 31.74 1.36 12.92
C SER A 18 30.62 1.50 13.94
N ILE A 19 30.31 2.73 14.41
CA ILE A 19 29.22 2.99 15.36
C ILE A 19 27.98 3.49 14.62
N LEU A 20 28.14 4.44 13.69
CA LEU A 20 27.02 5.03 12.98
C LEU A 20 26.29 4.03 12.08
N PHE A 21 27.03 3.15 11.42
CA PHE A 21 26.44 2.18 10.50
C PHE A 21 25.51 1.17 11.20
N PRO A 22 25.92 0.51 12.31
CA PRO A 22 25.02 -0.35 13.10
C PRO A 22 23.82 0.43 13.69
N MET A 23 24.04 1.66 14.20
CA MET A 23 22.95 2.47 14.73
C MET A 23 21.95 2.84 13.66
N PHE A 24 22.41 3.17 12.46
CA PHE A 24 21.55 3.45 11.32
C PHE A 24 20.74 2.20 10.91
N ALA A 25 21.39 1.04 10.82
CA ALA A 25 20.71 -0.22 10.50
C ALA A 25 19.64 -0.60 11.55
N ILE A 26 19.93 -0.38 12.83
CA ILE A 26 18.98 -0.60 13.92
C ILE A 26 17.82 0.41 13.84
N ALA A 27 18.11 1.69 13.58
CA ALA A 27 17.10 2.73 13.45
C ALA A 27 16.14 2.47 12.27
N VAL A 28 16.70 2.08 11.12
CA VAL A 28 15.90 1.69 9.94
C VAL A 28 15.07 0.44 10.24
N GLY A 29 15.66 -0.58 10.87
CA GLY A 29 14.93 -1.78 11.26
C GLY A 29 13.78 -1.48 12.23
N CYS A 30 14.01 -0.63 13.24
CA CYS A 30 12.96 -0.18 14.15
C CYS A 30 11.88 0.62 13.42
N PHE A 31 12.25 1.54 12.53
CA PHE A 31 11.31 2.34 11.76
C PHE A 31 10.38 1.45 10.91
N LEU A 32 10.93 0.46 10.23
CA LEU A 32 10.16 -0.44 9.39
C LEU A 32 9.26 -1.40 10.21
N LEU A 33 9.67 -1.78 11.43
CA LEU A 33 8.82 -2.53 12.36
C LEU A 33 7.63 -1.70 12.88
N PHE A 34 7.83 -0.39 13.06
CA PHE A 34 6.77 0.53 13.50
C PHE A 34 5.86 0.99 12.35
N ALA A 35 6.30 0.84 11.10
CA ALA A 35 5.53 1.26 9.92
C ALA A 35 4.48 0.23 9.48
N ASP A 36 4.10 -0.72 10.35
CA ASP A 36 3.10 -1.78 10.09
C ASP A 36 3.32 -2.52 8.75
N ALA A 37 4.57 -2.57 8.29
CA ALA A 37 4.92 -3.32 7.10
C ALA A 37 4.55 -4.78 7.32
N VAL A 38 3.63 -5.28 6.53
CA VAL A 38 3.15 -6.67 6.53
C VAL A 38 4.33 -7.63 6.71
N PHE A 39 4.23 -8.47 7.74
CA PHE A 39 5.31 -9.30 8.24
C PHE A 39 5.68 -10.38 7.22
N ASN A 40 6.52 -10.02 6.26
CA ASN A 40 7.10 -10.99 5.34
C ASN A 40 8.28 -11.67 6.05
N LEU A 41 8.32 -13.02 6.07
CA LEU A 41 9.38 -13.81 6.68
C LEU A 41 10.78 -13.37 6.23
N ALA A 42 10.93 -12.96 4.99
CA ALA A 42 12.18 -12.47 4.43
C ALA A 42 12.62 -11.12 5.05
N PHE A 43 11.68 -10.22 5.34
CA PHE A 43 11.95 -9.00 6.10
C PHE A 43 12.35 -9.33 7.53
N ALA A 44 11.64 -10.24 8.21
CA ALA A 44 11.96 -10.65 9.57
C ALA A 44 13.38 -11.22 9.67
N VAL A 45 13.80 -12.06 8.74
CA VAL A 45 15.18 -12.61 8.68
C VAL A 45 16.19 -11.47 8.51
N THR A 46 15.93 -10.53 7.65
CA THR A 46 16.80 -9.37 7.42
C THR A 46 16.88 -8.47 8.64
N TYR A 47 15.75 -8.16 9.28
CA TYR A 47 15.69 -7.32 10.49
C TYR A 47 16.31 -7.99 11.71
N VAL A 48 16.38 -9.31 11.76
CA VAL A 48 17.05 -10.03 12.84
C VAL A 48 18.55 -10.18 12.56
N ILE A 49 18.94 -10.58 11.35
CA ILE A 49 20.33 -10.86 11.02
C ILE A 49 21.18 -9.58 11.00
N VAL A 50 20.71 -8.50 10.36
CA VAL A 50 21.49 -7.26 10.27
C VAL A 50 21.75 -6.62 11.63
N PRO A 51 20.77 -6.47 12.54
CA PRO A 51 21.02 -6.00 13.90
C PRO A 51 21.93 -6.93 14.70
N MET A 52 21.74 -8.25 14.64
CA MET A 52 22.58 -9.20 15.37
C MET A 52 24.05 -9.13 14.95
N VAL A 53 24.33 -9.09 13.65
CA VAL A 53 25.70 -8.95 13.13
C VAL A 53 26.27 -7.57 13.49
N SER A 54 25.46 -6.53 13.50
CA SER A 54 25.84 -5.18 13.91
C SER A 54 26.18 -5.11 15.41
N ILE A 55 25.39 -5.75 16.26
CA ILE A 55 25.63 -5.87 17.71
C ILE A 55 26.92 -6.64 17.97
N ALA A 56 27.15 -7.75 17.26
CA ALA A 56 28.38 -8.53 17.36
C ALA A 56 29.61 -7.69 16.98
N LEU A 57 29.52 -6.88 15.92
CA LEU A 57 30.58 -5.96 15.52
C LEU A 57 30.86 -4.92 16.61
N LEU A 58 29.79 -4.33 17.18
CA LEU A 58 29.87 -3.37 18.25
C LEU A 58 30.55 -3.99 19.49
N ALA A 59 30.18 -5.22 19.85
CA ALA A 59 30.79 -5.95 20.95
C ALA A 59 32.30 -6.16 20.74
N LEU A 60 32.72 -6.55 19.54
CA LEU A 60 34.17 -6.70 19.23
C LEU A 60 34.94 -5.38 19.32
N ILE A 61 34.28 -4.27 19.06
CA ILE A 61 34.88 -2.93 19.19
C ILE A 61 35.01 -2.54 20.66
N ILE A 62 33.94 -2.75 21.45
CA ILE A 62 33.90 -2.42 22.88
C ILE A 62 34.89 -3.25 23.68
N PHE A 63 34.99 -4.56 23.40
CA PHE A 63 35.91 -5.47 24.10
C PHE A 63 37.37 -5.33 23.59
N GLU A 64 37.68 -4.28 22.81
CA GLU A 64 39.05 -3.98 22.33
C GLU A 64 39.78 -5.18 21.74
N VAL A 65 39.09 -6.02 20.96
CA VAL A 65 39.74 -7.18 20.31
C VAL A 65 40.88 -6.68 19.44
N LYS A 66 42.13 -7.00 19.80
CA LYS A 66 43.33 -6.48 19.16
C LYS A 66 43.53 -7.03 17.76
N LYS A 67 42.93 -8.17 17.41
CA LYS A 67 43.05 -8.78 16.08
C LYS A 67 42.21 -8.00 15.05
N ALA A 68 42.87 -7.53 14.01
CA ALA A 68 42.21 -6.76 12.92
C ALA A 68 41.30 -7.66 12.05
N LEU A 69 41.70 -8.91 11.83
CA LEU A 69 41.02 -9.85 10.94
C LEU A 69 39.52 -10.07 11.24
N PRO A 70 39.10 -10.39 12.48
CA PRO A 70 37.67 -10.57 12.78
C PRO A 70 36.84 -9.29 12.60
N LYS A 71 37.44 -8.12 12.85
CA LYS A 71 36.75 -6.83 12.64
C LYS A 71 36.51 -6.56 11.14
N VAL A 72 37.49 -6.88 10.29
CA VAL A 72 37.38 -6.73 8.83
C VAL A 72 36.33 -7.71 8.30
N ILE A 73 36.40 -8.99 8.69
CA ILE A 73 35.42 -9.99 8.24
C ILE A 73 34.01 -9.58 8.64
N LEU A 74 33.80 -9.16 9.89
CA LEU A 74 32.49 -8.79 10.38
C LEU A 74 31.96 -7.51 9.69
N SER A 75 32.84 -6.53 9.40
CA SER A 75 32.47 -5.33 8.64
C SER A 75 32.05 -5.66 7.20
N VAL A 76 32.73 -6.59 6.56
CA VAL A 76 32.36 -7.08 5.23
C VAL A 76 31.04 -7.82 5.27
N LEU A 77 30.79 -8.65 6.27
CA LEU A 77 29.51 -9.35 6.44
C LEU A 77 28.35 -8.38 6.67
N VAL A 78 28.53 -7.33 7.49
CA VAL A 78 27.53 -6.27 7.67
C VAL A 78 27.23 -5.56 6.34
N LEU A 79 28.26 -5.23 5.60
CA LEU A 79 28.10 -4.59 4.29
C LEU A 79 27.35 -5.49 3.30
N ILE A 80 27.73 -6.77 3.22
CA ILE A 80 27.06 -7.75 2.36
C ILE A 80 25.60 -7.91 2.80
N ALA A 81 25.33 -8.07 4.09
CA ALA A 81 23.97 -8.20 4.62
C ALA A 81 23.13 -6.97 4.30
N PHE A 82 23.70 -5.76 4.41
CA PHE A 82 23.02 -4.51 4.04
C PHE A 82 22.71 -4.46 2.54
N VAL A 83 23.67 -4.76 1.69
CA VAL A 83 23.48 -4.77 0.22
C VAL A 83 22.43 -5.82 -0.17
N VAL A 84 22.51 -7.03 0.39
CA VAL A 84 21.53 -8.09 0.13
C VAL A 84 20.14 -7.67 0.62
N SER A 85 20.05 -7.07 1.80
CA SER A 85 18.78 -6.54 2.33
C SER A 85 18.20 -5.45 1.47
N PHE A 86 19.03 -4.52 1.01
CA PHE A 86 18.62 -3.44 0.11
C PHE A 86 18.15 -3.97 -1.24
N LEU A 87 18.91 -4.88 -1.86
CA LEU A 87 18.53 -5.52 -3.13
C LEU A 87 17.27 -6.37 -2.96
N PHE A 88 17.14 -7.08 -1.84
CA PHE A 88 15.96 -7.89 -1.56
C PHE A 88 14.73 -7.01 -1.31
N SER A 89 14.85 -5.95 -0.54
CA SER A 89 13.80 -4.93 -0.35
C SER A 89 13.42 -4.26 -1.67
N SER A 90 14.39 -4.01 -2.55
CA SER A 90 14.13 -3.48 -3.89
C SER A 90 13.47 -4.50 -4.81
N ALA A 91 13.78 -5.79 -4.66
CA ALA A 91 13.19 -6.87 -5.46
C ALA A 91 11.79 -7.30 -4.96
N VAL A 92 11.54 -7.17 -3.65
CA VAL A 92 10.24 -7.43 -2.98
C VAL A 92 9.50 -6.10 -2.74
N GLY A 93 9.94 -5.04 -3.41
CA GLY A 93 9.53 -3.66 -3.13
C GLY A 93 8.07 -3.36 -3.39
N THR A 94 7.33 -4.26 -4.06
CA THR A 94 5.89 -4.17 -4.22
C THR A 94 5.27 -5.43 -3.64
N PHE A 95 4.49 -5.28 -2.59
CA PHE A 95 3.68 -6.34 -2.02
C PHE A 95 2.23 -6.08 -2.40
N GLU A 96 1.59 -7.07 -3.02
CA GLU A 96 0.18 -7.02 -3.38
C GLU A 96 -0.53 -8.20 -2.72
N MET A 97 -1.68 -7.94 -2.13
CA MET A 97 -2.55 -8.94 -1.56
C MET A 97 -3.98 -8.66 -2.00
N LEU A 98 -4.67 -9.71 -2.47
CA LEU A 98 -6.09 -9.67 -2.73
C LEU A 98 -6.77 -10.71 -1.84
N ALA A 99 -7.68 -10.28 -0.99
CA ALA A 99 -8.59 -11.15 -0.26
C ALA A 99 -9.95 -11.14 -0.96
N HIS A 100 -10.54 -12.32 -1.19
CA HIS A 100 -11.85 -12.48 -1.82
C HIS A 100 -12.80 -13.21 -0.89
N LYS A 101 -13.98 -12.66 -0.71
CA LYS A 101 -15.06 -13.21 0.11
C LYS A 101 -16.38 -13.18 -0.67
N GLN A 102 -17.27 -14.11 -0.38
CA GLN A 102 -18.57 -14.21 -1.06
C GLN A 102 -19.72 -14.31 -0.05
N ASN A 103 -20.82 -13.65 -0.36
CA ASN A 103 -22.09 -13.72 0.38
C ASN A 103 -21.91 -13.62 1.91
N THR A 104 -22.10 -14.72 2.63
CA THR A 104 -22.07 -14.78 4.10
C THR A 104 -20.69 -14.60 4.73
N GLU A 105 -19.63 -14.63 3.93
CA GLU A 105 -18.25 -14.40 4.40
C GLU A 105 -17.91 -12.91 4.45
N ILE A 106 -18.72 -12.05 3.83
CA ILE A 106 -18.58 -10.59 3.88
C ILE A 106 -19.02 -10.14 5.27
N GLY A 107 -18.08 -9.69 6.08
CA GLY A 107 -18.27 -9.44 7.50
C GLY A 107 -17.79 -8.06 7.95
N GLU A 108 -17.20 -8.03 9.14
CA GLU A 108 -16.80 -6.80 9.85
C GLU A 108 -15.95 -5.83 8.98
N ARG A 109 -14.99 -6.34 8.21
CA ARG A 109 -14.13 -5.49 7.35
C ARG A 109 -14.95 -4.62 6.39
N TYR A 110 -15.96 -5.20 5.73
CA TYR A 110 -16.80 -4.42 4.81
C TYR A 110 -17.68 -3.39 5.56
N THR A 111 -18.10 -3.68 6.79
CA THR A 111 -18.80 -2.72 7.64
C THR A 111 -17.90 -1.52 7.97
N GLU A 112 -16.62 -1.76 8.28
CA GLU A 112 -15.63 -0.69 8.50
C GLU A 112 -15.46 0.18 7.25
N VAL A 113 -15.46 -0.43 6.06
CA VAL A 113 -15.42 0.31 4.78
C VAL A 113 -16.65 1.21 4.61
N CYS A 114 -17.85 0.71 4.90
CA CYS A 114 -19.09 1.51 4.83
C CYS A 114 -19.08 2.66 5.85
N GLU A 115 -18.47 2.47 7.02
CA GLU A 115 -18.28 3.54 8.01
C GLU A 115 -17.26 4.60 7.54
N ALA A 116 -16.21 4.18 6.84
CA ALA A 116 -15.17 5.06 6.33
C ALA A 116 -15.59 5.81 5.06
N PHE A 117 -16.45 5.20 4.25
CA PHE A 117 -16.95 5.73 2.98
C PHE A 117 -18.47 5.69 2.94
N VAL A 118 -19.11 6.80 3.29
CA VAL A 118 -20.58 6.93 3.33
C VAL A 118 -21.24 6.61 1.98
N SER A 119 -20.51 6.80 0.88
CA SER A 119 -20.97 6.48 -0.48
C SER A 119 -20.95 4.98 -0.80
N MET A 120 -20.30 4.16 0.01
CA MET A 120 -20.34 2.69 -0.15
C MET A 120 -21.66 2.15 0.40
N PRO A 121 -22.41 1.36 -0.39
CA PRO A 121 -23.69 0.83 0.07
C PRO A 121 -23.48 -0.30 1.09
N THR A 122 -24.29 -0.34 2.11
CA THR A 122 -24.41 -1.54 2.96
C THR A 122 -25.04 -2.70 2.19
N LEU A 123 -24.89 -3.93 2.68
CA LEU A 123 -25.52 -5.10 2.05
C LEU A 123 -27.07 -5.04 2.04
N GLU A 124 -27.65 -4.27 2.95
CA GLU A 124 -29.10 -4.04 2.99
C GLU A 124 -29.55 -3.04 1.92
N GLU A 125 -28.70 -2.11 1.53
CA GLU A 125 -29.01 -1.05 0.57
C GLU A 125 -28.83 -1.46 -0.89
N VAL A 126 -28.13 -2.57 -1.18
CA VAL A 126 -27.89 -3.02 -2.56
C VAL A 126 -29.11 -3.73 -3.19
N GLY A 127 -30.21 -3.94 -2.45
CA GLY A 127 -31.42 -4.56 -2.96
C GLY A 127 -31.38 -6.09 -2.97
N ASN A 128 -32.21 -6.71 -3.84
CA ASN A 128 -32.30 -8.16 -3.94
C ASN A 128 -31.22 -8.70 -4.92
N TYR A 129 -30.14 -9.22 -4.39
CA TYR A 129 -29.06 -9.77 -5.19
C TYR A 129 -29.09 -11.30 -5.26
N THR A 130 -28.53 -11.84 -6.33
CA THR A 130 -28.33 -13.28 -6.50
C THR A 130 -27.01 -13.74 -5.92
N LYS A 131 -25.97 -12.91 -6.01
CA LYS A 131 -24.62 -13.14 -5.51
C LYS A 131 -23.98 -11.81 -5.16
N VAL A 132 -23.14 -11.80 -4.12
CA VAL A 132 -22.30 -10.65 -3.76
C VAL A 132 -20.88 -11.13 -3.47
N GLU A 133 -19.92 -10.36 -3.93
CA GLU A 133 -18.49 -10.63 -3.77
C GLU A 133 -17.80 -9.38 -3.23
N HIS A 134 -16.91 -9.57 -2.28
CA HIS A 134 -16.08 -8.52 -1.72
C HIS A 134 -14.60 -8.84 -1.94
N TYR A 135 -13.89 -7.90 -2.51
CA TYR A 135 -12.46 -7.95 -2.75
C TYR A 135 -11.79 -6.84 -1.94
N ASP A 136 -10.90 -7.23 -1.05
CA ASP A 136 -10.07 -6.35 -0.27
C ASP A 136 -8.66 -6.43 -0.87
N TYR A 137 -8.24 -5.37 -1.56
CA TYR A 137 -6.96 -5.26 -2.23
C TYR A 137 -6.04 -4.31 -1.46
N PHE A 138 -4.88 -4.79 -1.13
CA PHE A 138 -3.82 -4.02 -0.51
C PHE A 138 -2.56 -4.09 -1.35
N SER A 139 -1.94 -2.95 -1.60
CA SER A 139 -0.64 -2.84 -2.25
C SER A 139 0.27 -1.95 -1.42
N SER A 140 1.51 -2.35 -1.29
CA SER A 140 2.52 -1.56 -0.58
C SER A 140 3.83 -1.56 -1.35
N CYS A 141 4.39 -0.37 -1.55
CA CYS A 141 5.72 -0.19 -2.11
C CYS A 141 6.67 0.26 -1.00
N PHE A 142 7.69 -0.57 -0.71
CA PHE A 142 8.66 -0.36 0.38
C PHE A 142 8.05 -0.23 1.78
N GLY A 143 6.77 -0.62 1.99
CA GLY A 143 6.06 -0.45 3.26
C GLY A 143 5.78 0.99 3.67
N ILE A 144 5.98 1.95 2.76
CA ILE A 144 5.78 3.39 3.00
C ILE A 144 4.61 3.90 2.18
N PHE A 145 4.56 3.50 0.90
CA PHE A 145 3.47 3.87 -0.01
C PHE A 145 2.44 2.76 -0.01
N THR A 146 1.29 2.99 0.56
CA THR A 146 0.23 1.99 0.70
C THR A 146 -1.00 2.42 -0.06
N CYS A 147 -1.56 1.50 -0.84
CA CYS A 147 -2.86 1.62 -1.47
C CYS A 147 -3.79 0.58 -0.88
N ASP A 148 -5.00 0.97 -0.53
CA ASP A 148 -6.05 0.12 -0.01
C ASP A 148 -7.30 0.34 -0.86
N ALA A 149 -7.88 -0.72 -1.40
CA ALA A 149 -9.07 -0.65 -2.22
C ALA A 149 -10.03 -1.78 -1.89
N ASP A 150 -11.25 -1.43 -1.53
CA ASP A 150 -12.32 -2.35 -1.26
C ASP A 150 -13.34 -2.34 -2.40
N THR A 151 -13.58 -3.49 -3.01
CA THR A 151 -14.53 -3.62 -4.11
C THR A 151 -15.64 -4.59 -3.76
N LEU A 152 -16.89 -4.10 -3.77
CA LEU A 152 -18.09 -4.92 -3.69
C LEU A 152 -18.66 -5.10 -5.09
N ILE A 153 -18.86 -6.34 -5.53
CA ILE A 153 -19.56 -6.68 -6.78
C ILE A 153 -20.87 -7.36 -6.43
N VAL A 154 -21.95 -6.78 -6.91
CA VAL A 154 -23.32 -7.28 -6.65
C VAL A 154 -23.92 -7.75 -7.96
N HIS A 155 -24.31 -9.02 -8.02
CA HIS A 155 -24.97 -9.65 -9.17
C HIS A 155 -26.46 -9.72 -8.93
N TYR A 156 -27.23 -9.42 -9.94
CA TYR A 156 -28.69 -9.36 -9.91
C TYR A 156 -29.32 -10.27 -10.96
N ASP A 157 -30.61 -10.53 -10.82
CA ASP A 157 -31.39 -10.91 -11.99
C ASP A 157 -31.59 -9.71 -12.93
N SER A 158 -32.03 -9.98 -14.15
CA SER A 158 -32.10 -8.92 -15.17
C SER A 158 -33.10 -7.80 -14.84
N THR A 159 -34.14 -8.09 -14.06
CA THR A 159 -35.15 -7.09 -13.67
C THR A 159 -34.61 -6.18 -12.58
N GLU A 160 -34.12 -6.78 -11.50
CA GLU A 160 -33.52 -6.05 -10.40
C GLU A 160 -32.30 -5.23 -10.86
N TYR A 161 -31.48 -5.79 -11.75
CA TYR A 161 -30.34 -5.07 -12.33
C TYR A 161 -30.76 -3.75 -12.98
N GLN A 162 -31.79 -3.79 -13.82
CA GLN A 162 -32.27 -2.56 -14.49
C GLN A 162 -32.85 -1.53 -13.48
N GLU A 163 -33.52 -2.01 -12.45
CA GLU A 163 -34.03 -1.15 -11.38
C GLU A 163 -32.89 -0.49 -10.63
N GLN A 164 -31.91 -1.27 -10.15
CA GLN A 164 -30.76 -0.76 -9.42
C GLN A 164 -29.90 0.16 -10.27
N LYS A 165 -29.64 -0.19 -11.54
CA LYS A 165 -28.89 0.65 -12.47
C LYS A 165 -29.57 2.02 -12.68
N ASN A 166 -30.90 2.05 -12.82
CA ASN A 166 -31.66 3.30 -12.98
C ASN A 166 -31.64 4.16 -11.71
N LEU A 167 -31.51 3.55 -10.54
CA LEU A 167 -31.43 4.28 -9.28
C LEU A 167 -30.08 4.97 -9.06
N LEU A 168 -28.98 4.52 -9.73
CA LEU A 168 -27.65 5.06 -9.52
C LEU A 168 -27.59 6.58 -9.72
N ASP A 169 -28.18 7.10 -10.79
CA ASP A 169 -28.15 8.54 -11.09
C ASP A 169 -29.03 9.40 -10.15
N SER A 170 -29.93 8.76 -9.42
CA SER A 170 -30.74 9.44 -8.39
C SER A 170 -30.10 9.35 -7.01
N LYS A 171 -29.34 8.29 -6.74
CA LYS A 171 -28.72 8.03 -5.45
C LYS A 171 -27.34 8.68 -5.34
N TYR A 172 -26.60 8.80 -6.44
CA TYR A 172 -25.20 9.21 -6.43
C TYR A 172 -24.96 10.43 -7.34
N VAL A 173 -24.06 11.29 -6.90
CA VAL A 173 -23.55 12.39 -7.73
C VAL A 173 -22.24 11.94 -8.38
N PHE A 174 -22.18 11.97 -9.69
CA PHE A 174 -21.00 11.56 -10.44
C PHE A 174 -20.23 12.78 -10.97
N GLN A 175 -18.90 12.64 -11.01
CA GLN A 175 -18.03 13.62 -11.67
C GLN A 175 -18.42 13.75 -13.15
N LYS A 176 -18.62 15.01 -13.62
CA LYS A 176 -19.04 15.31 -14.98
C LYS A 176 -17.95 15.95 -15.81
N VAL A 177 -16.91 16.42 -15.15
CA VAL A 177 -15.78 17.11 -15.76
C VAL A 177 -14.50 16.33 -15.51
N GLU A 178 -13.51 16.57 -16.35
CA GLU A 178 -12.18 16.01 -16.15
C GLU A 178 -11.65 16.37 -14.76
N MET A 179 -11.13 15.37 -14.06
CA MET A 179 -10.46 15.57 -12.78
C MET A 179 -9.05 16.06 -13.02
N THR A 180 -8.65 17.10 -12.31
CA THR A 180 -7.27 17.60 -12.38
C THR A 180 -6.57 17.36 -11.05
N SER A 181 -5.45 16.67 -11.10
CA SER A 181 -4.58 16.42 -9.95
C SER A 181 -3.13 16.63 -10.37
N CYS A 182 -2.38 17.43 -9.63
CA CYS A 182 -0.95 17.72 -9.86
C CYS A 182 -0.58 18.07 -11.32
N GLY A 183 -1.48 18.77 -12.05
CA GLY A 183 -1.27 19.17 -13.44
C GLY A 183 -1.61 18.10 -14.47
N TYR A 184 -2.03 16.93 -14.06
CA TYR A 184 -2.60 15.90 -14.93
C TYR A 184 -4.11 15.98 -14.96
N THR A 185 -4.70 15.70 -16.11
CA THR A 185 -6.15 15.71 -16.30
C THR A 185 -6.61 14.29 -16.65
N CYS A 186 -7.54 13.77 -15.88
CA CYS A 186 -8.06 12.42 -16.01
C CYS A 186 -9.55 12.45 -16.33
N ASN A 187 -9.98 11.66 -17.31
CA ASN A 187 -11.39 11.45 -17.60
C ASN A 187 -12.06 10.68 -16.45
N PRO A 188 -13.21 11.14 -15.89
CA PRO A 188 -13.90 10.44 -14.81
C PRO A 188 -14.65 9.18 -15.27
N PHE A 189 -14.45 8.74 -16.50
CA PHE A 189 -15.04 7.52 -17.07
C PHE A 189 -13.95 6.60 -17.59
N ALA A 190 -14.07 5.32 -17.30
CA ALA A 190 -13.22 4.28 -17.85
C ALA A 190 -14.06 3.05 -18.23
N LYS A 191 -13.54 2.26 -19.15
CA LYS A 191 -14.11 0.96 -19.48
C LYS A 191 -13.03 -0.11 -19.37
N ILE A 192 -13.28 -1.10 -18.52
CA ILE A 192 -12.38 -2.24 -18.31
C ILE A 192 -13.19 -3.51 -18.58
N ASN A 193 -12.84 -4.25 -19.61
CA ASN A 193 -13.64 -5.36 -20.12
C ASN A 193 -15.09 -4.89 -20.35
N ASP A 194 -16.06 -5.52 -19.68
CA ASP A 194 -17.49 -5.20 -19.79
C ASP A 194 -17.99 -4.25 -18.71
N TYR A 195 -17.10 -3.81 -17.80
CA TYR A 195 -17.42 -2.84 -16.75
C TYR A 195 -17.23 -1.40 -17.26
N SER A 196 -18.27 -0.58 -17.06
CA SER A 196 -18.26 0.86 -17.34
C SER A 196 -18.19 1.64 -16.03
N PHE A 197 -17.03 2.20 -15.74
CA PHE A 197 -16.73 2.90 -14.48
C PHE A 197 -17.09 4.38 -14.55
N ARG A 198 -17.59 4.90 -13.43
CA ARG A 198 -17.81 6.32 -13.18
C ARG A 198 -17.27 6.69 -11.80
N VAL A 199 -16.61 7.84 -11.70
CA VAL A 199 -16.11 8.39 -10.44
C VAL A 199 -17.22 9.14 -9.73
N LEU A 200 -17.38 8.92 -8.41
CA LEU A 200 -18.30 9.72 -7.59
C LEU A 200 -17.70 11.08 -7.26
N ASP A 201 -18.55 12.08 -7.18
CA ASP A 201 -18.23 13.38 -6.61
C ASP A 201 -18.45 13.35 -5.09
N ILE A 202 -17.39 13.03 -4.36
CA ILE A 202 -17.43 12.92 -2.89
C ILE A 202 -16.93 14.18 -2.17
N ASN A 203 -16.66 15.26 -2.90
CA ASN A 203 -16.01 16.46 -2.36
C ASN A 203 -16.84 17.16 -1.30
N GLU A 204 -18.15 17.26 -1.49
CA GLU A 204 -19.04 17.86 -0.50
C GLU A 204 -19.15 17.02 0.77
N GLU A 205 -18.98 15.70 0.67
CA GLU A 205 -19.16 14.75 1.75
C GLU A 205 -18.01 14.76 2.74
N TYR A 206 -16.77 14.95 2.26
CA TYR A 206 -15.57 14.89 3.09
C TYR A 206 -14.92 16.24 3.35
N GLY A 207 -15.43 17.34 2.80
CA GLY A 207 -14.88 18.69 2.98
C GLY A 207 -13.43 18.83 2.53
N LEU A 208 -13.00 17.99 1.59
CA LEU A 208 -11.62 17.95 1.11
C LEU A 208 -11.40 19.05 0.10
N GLU A 209 -10.49 19.98 0.38
CA GLU A 209 -9.85 20.79 -0.65
C GLU A 209 -9.03 19.84 -1.56
N ILE A 210 -9.39 19.81 -2.86
CA ILE A 210 -8.97 18.79 -3.82
C ILE A 210 -7.59 19.10 -4.41
N ASP A 211 -6.57 19.29 -3.62
CA ASP A 211 -5.23 19.23 -4.20
C ASP A 211 -4.68 17.80 -4.32
N TYR A 212 -5.23 16.85 -3.54
CA TYR A 212 -4.80 15.45 -3.53
C TYR A 212 -5.99 14.55 -3.18
N PRO A 213 -6.64 13.89 -4.15
CA PRO A 213 -7.68 12.93 -3.85
C PRO A 213 -7.06 11.71 -3.15
N LYS A 214 -7.07 11.74 -1.82
CA LYS A 214 -6.66 10.60 -0.99
C LYS A 214 -7.72 9.51 -0.92
N ARG A 215 -8.96 9.87 -1.26
CA ARG A 215 -10.13 9.00 -1.24
C ARG A 215 -10.89 9.13 -2.54
N LEU A 216 -11.20 8.00 -3.15
CA LEU A 216 -12.00 7.92 -4.36
C LEU A 216 -13.03 6.81 -4.23
N VAL A 217 -14.20 7.01 -4.82
CA VAL A 217 -15.22 5.98 -4.93
C VAL A 217 -15.64 5.86 -6.39
N PHE A 218 -15.72 4.63 -6.86
CA PHE A 218 -16.10 4.31 -8.22
C PHE A 218 -17.32 3.41 -8.22
N ILE A 219 -18.24 3.64 -9.15
CA ILE A 219 -19.32 2.71 -9.43
C ILE A 219 -19.18 2.25 -10.88
N ALA A 220 -19.26 0.94 -11.09
CA ALA A 220 -19.25 0.38 -12.43
C ALA A 220 -20.48 -0.50 -12.66
N THR A 221 -20.94 -0.51 -13.92
CA THR A 221 -22.02 -1.38 -14.37
C THR A 221 -21.51 -2.35 -15.44
N ASN A 222 -21.95 -3.61 -15.35
CA ASN A 222 -21.71 -4.64 -16.36
C ASN A 222 -23.05 -5.18 -16.86
N ASP A 223 -23.42 -4.79 -18.07
CA ASP A 223 -24.70 -5.19 -18.70
C ASP A 223 -24.71 -6.65 -19.15
N GLN A 224 -23.54 -7.30 -19.33
CA GLN A 224 -23.47 -8.70 -19.74
C GLN A 224 -23.71 -9.65 -18.58
N ASP A 225 -23.22 -9.29 -17.41
CA ASP A 225 -23.29 -10.11 -16.20
C ASP A 225 -24.37 -9.63 -15.21
N ASN A 226 -25.13 -8.58 -15.56
CA ASN A 226 -26.11 -7.94 -14.68
C ASN A 226 -25.53 -7.62 -13.31
N SER A 227 -24.35 -7.02 -13.28
CA SER A 227 -23.67 -6.69 -12.03
C SER A 227 -23.37 -5.22 -11.89
N ILE A 228 -23.34 -4.74 -10.65
CA ILE A 228 -22.90 -3.39 -10.25
C ILE A 228 -21.75 -3.56 -9.28
N SER A 229 -20.69 -2.83 -9.53
CA SER A 229 -19.52 -2.79 -8.66
C SER A 229 -19.40 -1.45 -7.97
N TYR A 230 -19.03 -1.47 -6.70
CA TYR A 230 -18.71 -0.32 -5.87
C TYR A 230 -17.27 -0.49 -5.38
N THR A 231 -16.38 0.44 -5.72
CA THR A 231 -14.97 0.40 -5.32
C THR A 231 -14.62 1.65 -4.53
N ALA A 232 -14.21 1.48 -3.28
CA ALA A 232 -13.61 2.53 -2.47
C ALA A 232 -12.10 2.40 -2.54
N PHE A 233 -11.40 3.52 -2.64
CA PHE A 233 -9.95 3.60 -2.69
C PHE A 233 -9.43 4.62 -1.70
N TYR A 234 -8.37 4.26 -0.99
CA TYR A 234 -7.64 5.13 -0.07
C TYR A 234 -6.14 5.03 -0.29
N ASN A 235 -5.48 6.19 -0.38
CA ASN A 235 -4.03 6.29 -0.39
C ASN A 235 -3.58 7.60 0.26
N ASP A 236 -2.62 7.53 1.18
CA ASP A 236 -2.06 8.71 1.84
C ASP A 236 -1.16 9.55 0.92
N ASP A 237 -0.57 8.95 -0.11
CA ASP A 237 0.46 9.52 -0.97
C ASP A 237 0.06 9.56 -2.46
N LEU A 238 -1.24 9.56 -2.78
CA LEU A 238 -1.68 9.65 -4.16
C LEU A 238 -1.33 11.03 -4.74
N ASP A 239 -0.32 11.07 -5.60
CA ASP A 239 0.16 12.30 -6.22
C ASP A 239 -0.72 12.71 -7.41
N TYR A 240 -1.02 11.77 -8.32
CA TYR A 240 -1.79 12.05 -9.53
C TYR A 240 -2.40 10.78 -10.14
N ILE A 241 -3.44 10.96 -10.95
CA ILE A 241 -4.03 9.92 -11.80
C ILE A 241 -3.85 10.35 -13.25
N GLU A 242 -3.01 9.64 -14.00
CA GLU A 242 -2.74 9.91 -15.40
C GLU A 242 -3.80 9.24 -16.29
N SER A 243 -4.20 8.01 -15.96
CA SER A 243 -5.22 7.23 -16.64
C SER A 243 -6.10 6.53 -15.63
N LEU A 244 -7.41 6.74 -15.69
CA LEU A 244 -8.36 6.08 -14.80
C LEU A 244 -8.36 4.55 -15.00
N GLU A 245 -8.18 4.09 -16.23
CA GLU A 245 -8.12 2.65 -16.54
C GLU A 245 -6.90 2.01 -15.89
N GLU A 246 -5.70 2.58 -16.06
CA GLU A 246 -4.48 2.07 -15.44
C GLU A 246 -4.53 2.13 -13.92
N PHE A 247 -5.09 3.20 -13.38
CA PHE A 247 -5.29 3.37 -11.96
C PHE A 247 -6.21 2.28 -11.36
N LEU A 248 -7.36 2.04 -11.97
CA LEU A 248 -8.27 0.98 -11.54
C LEU A 248 -7.62 -0.40 -11.63
N LEU A 249 -6.89 -0.67 -12.72
CA LEU A 249 -6.23 -1.97 -12.90
C LEU A 249 -5.13 -2.22 -11.88
N ASN A 250 -4.27 -1.23 -11.63
CA ASN A 250 -3.05 -1.41 -10.86
C ASN A 250 -3.22 -1.02 -9.39
N ASP A 251 -3.80 0.15 -9.10
CA ASP A 251 -3.87 0.69 -7.75
C ASP A 251 -5.12 0.25 -6.99
N CYS A 252 -6.24 0.01 -7.71
CA CYS A 252 -7.44 -0.58 -7.13
C CYS A 252 -7.53 -2.11 -7.28
N GLY A 253 -6.52 -2.75 -7.85
CA GLY A 253 -6.44 -4.21 -7.92
C GLY A 253 -7.38 -4.88 -8.92
N TRP A 254 -8.04 -4.13 -9.81
CA TRP A 254 -8.99 -4.68 -10.77
C TRP A 254 -8.37 -5.70 -11.74
N LYS A 255 -7.07 -5.62 -12.03
CA LYS A 255 -6.34 -6.64 -12.80
C LYS A 255 -6.46 -8.05 -12.21
N HIS A 256 -6.66 -8.17 -10.88
CA HIS A 256 -6.80 -9.46 -10.19
C HIS A 256 -8.26 -9.93 -10.08
N ILE A 257 -9.22 -9.02 -10.29
CA ILE A 257 -10.66 -9.33 -10.20
C ILE A 257 -11.20 -9.86 -11.54
N ILE A 258 -10.70 -9.33 -12.65
CA ILE A 258 -11.21 -9.59 -13.99
C ILE A 258 -10.46 -10.70 -14.75
N ILE A 259 -9.52 -11.40 -14.11
CA ILE A 259 -8.85 -12.60 -14.66
C ILE A 259 -9.71 -13.85 -14.41
#